data_fcb1c912027fedc8d0fd13f6eb90a921
#
_entry.id   fcb1c912027fedc8d0fd13f6eb90a921
#
_cell.length_a   1.000
_cell.length_b   1.000
_cell.length_c   1.000
_cell.angle_alpha   90.00
_cell.angle_beta   90.00
_cell.angle_gamma   90.00
#
_symmetry.space_group_name_H-M   'P 1'
#
loop_
_entity.id
_entity.type
_entity.pdbx_description
1 polymer ?
#
loop_
_entity_poly.entity_id
_entity_poly.type
_entity_poly.pdbx_seq_one_letter_code
_entity_poly.pdbx_strand_id
1 'polypeptide(L)'
;MPSASDQFPQRIALVHEWFSPRSVGGAERVVEAIDSLLQSRGCEPQLAALIDAESCRSGSWLQGRSVLTSPIQGLPWGRSHVQQYLPLLPFAVEQIDLGAAELVISSSHLVAKGVLTGPEQLHISYVHTPVRYAWDQMHAY
;
A
#
# COMPACT_ATOMS: atom_id res chain seq x y z
N MET A 1 -26.66 1.39 -23.39
CA MET A 1 -25.43 0.73 -22.91
C MET A 1 -24.53 1.78 -22.28
N PRO A 2 -24.03 1.56 -21.06
CA PRO A 2 -23.02 2.46 -20.51
C PRO A 2 -21.78 2.43 -21.40
N SER A 3 -21.14 3.58 -21.61
CA SER A 3 -19.89 3.65 -22.35
C SER A 3 -18.79 2.91 -21.57
N ALA A 4 -17.72 2.50 -22.27
CA ALA A 4 -16.60 1.86 -21.58
C ALA A 4 -15.99 2.75 -20.47
N SER A 5 -16.21 4.07 -20.53
CA SER A 5 -15.81 5.05 -19.54
C SER A 5 -16.68 5.05 -18.27
N ASP A 6 -17.86 4.41 -18.30
CA ASP A 6 -18.79 4.40 -17.18
C ASP A 6 -18.69 3.12 -16.34
N GLN A 7 -17.82 2.20 -16.73
CA GLN A 7 -17.62 0.96 -15.97
C GLN A 7 -16.63 1.18 -14.82
N PHE A 8 -17.08 0.81 -13.63
CA PHE A 8 -16.19 0.82 -12.47
C PHE A 8 -15.06 -0.21 -12.68
N PRO A 9 -13.79 0.17 -12.46
CA PRO A 9 -12.68 -0.77 -12.62
C PRO A 9 -12.87 -2.03 -11.77
N GLN A 10 -12.59 -3.20 -12.34
CA GLN A 10 -12.74 -4.47 -11.64
C GLN A 10 -11.45 -4.94 -10.99
N ARG A 11 -10.30 -4.53 -11.53
CA ARG A 11 -8.98 -4.92 -11.03
C ARG A 11 -8.28 -3.70 -10.45
N ILE A 12 -8.39 -3.55 -9.14
CA ILE A 12 -7.83 -2.42 -8.40
C ILE A 12 -6.74 -2.94 -7.47
N ALA A 13 -5.59 -2.27 -7.45
CA ALA A 13 -4.56 -2.48 -6.45
C ALA A 13 -4.60 -1.33 -5.44
N LEU A 14 -4.56 -1.67 -4.17
CA LEU A 14 -4.51 -0.72 -3.06
C LEU A 14 -3.18 -0.89 -2.34
N VAL A 15 -2.33 0.12 -2.42
CA VAL A 15 -0.95 0.08 -1.95
C VAL A 15 -0.78 0.96 -0.73
N HIS A 16 -0.13 0.43 0.29
CA HIS A 16 0.25 1.16 1.49
C HIS A 16 1.73 0.92 1.81
N GLU A 17 2.29 1.69 2.75
CA GLU A 17 3.72 1.54 3.13
C GLU A 17 3.95 0.21 3.84
N TRP A 18 3.30 0.02 4.98
CA TRP A 18 3.40 -1.20 5.76
C TRP A 18 2.16 -1.42 6.61
N PHE A 19 1.82 -2.68 6.82
CA PHE A 19 0.78 -3.10 7.75
C PHE A 19 1.44 -3.73 8.97
N SER A 20 1.42 -3.02 10.08
CA SER A 20 2.06 -3.46 11.31
C SER A 20 1.26 -3.01 12.54
N PRO A 21 1.17 -3.85 13.60
CA PRO A 21 0.51 -3.45 14.84
C PRO A 21 1.10 -2.18 15.46
N ARG A 22 2.36 -1.88 15.16
CA ARG A 22 3.07 -0.70 15.67
C ARG A 22 2.78 0.57 14.89
N SER A 23 2.19 0.44 13.69
CA SER A 23 1.93 1.57 12.80
C SER A 23 0.45 1.91 12.68
N VAL A 24 -0.39 1.38 13.55
CA VAL A 24 -1.83 1.66 13.53
C VAL A 24 -2.06 3.15 13.76
N GLY A 25 -2.50 3.85 12.73
CA GLY A 25 -2.73 5.27 12.75
C GLY A 25 -3.75 5.70 11.71
N GLY A 26 -3.85 7.01 11.51
CA GLY A 26 -4.81 7.59 10.57
C GLY A 26 -4.66 7.08 9.15
N ALA A 27 -3.43 6.89 8.69
CA ALA A 27 -3.13 6.40 7.33
C ALA A 27 -3.68 5.00 7.10
N GLU A 28 -3.48 4.08 8.04
CA GLU A 28 -3.99 2.72 7.93
C GLU A 28 -5.53 2.67 7.94
N ARG A 29 -6.16 3.53 8.73
CA ARG A 29 -7.62 3.66 8.76
C ARG A 29 -8.18 4.15 7.42
N VAL A 30 -7.47 5.04 6.74
CA VAL A 30 -7.86 5.49 5.39
C VAL A 30 -7.81 4.32 4.41
N VAL A 31 -6.77 3.49 4.46
CA VAL A 31 -6.65 2.29 3.62
C VAL A 31 -7.80 1.32 3.89
N GLU A 32 -8.11 1.06 5.16
CA GLU A 32 -9.23 0.20 5.55
C GLU A 32 -10.56 0.75 5.04
N ALA A 33 -10.79 2.06 5.13
CA ALA A 33 -12.00 2.70 4.64
C ALA A 33 -12.12 2.60 3.11
N ILE A 34 -11.03 2.80 2.38
CA ILE A 34 -11.01 2.64 0.92
C ILE A 34 -11.31 1.20 0.55
N ASP A 35 -10.68 0.23 1.22
CA ASP A 35 -10.91 -1.19 0.99
C ASP A 35 -12.39 -1.56 1.21
N SER A 36 -12.97 -1.11 2.31
CA SER A 36 -14.39 -1.33 2.63
C SER A 36 -15.30 -0.72 1.58
N LEU A 37 -15.00 0.49 1.12
CA LEU A 37 -15.77 1.15 0.06
C LEU A 37 -15.72 0.36 -1.25
N LEU A 38 -14.53 -0.10 -1.64
CA LEU A 38 -14.37 -0.88 -2.86
C LEU A 38 -15.13 -2.22 -2.78
N GLN A 39 -15.06 -2.89 -1.64
CA GLN A 39 -15.80 -4.13 -1.43
C GLN A 39 -17.32 -3.89 -1.48
N SER A 40 -17.80 -2.78 -0.96
CA SER A 40 -19.24 -2.42 -1.05
C SER A 40 -19.68 -2.19 -2.50
N ARG A 41 -18.75 -1.90 -3.40
CA ARG A 41 -18.99 -1.75 -4.85
C ARG A 41 -18.76 -3.05 -5.62
N GLY A 42 -18.57 -4.17 -4.93
CA GLY A 42 -18.35 -5.47 -5.55
C GLY A 42 -16.93 -5.70 -6.05
N CYS A 43 -15.98 -4.87 -5.63
CA CYS A 43 -14.57 -5.01 -6.00
C CYS A 43 -13.73 -5.31 -4.77
N GLU A 44 -13.09 -6.47 -4.73
CA GLU A 44 -12.09 -6.80 -3.71
C GLU A 44 -10.71 -6.39 -4.26
N PRO A 45 -10.08 -5.32 -3.72
CA PRO A 45 -8.80 -4.86 -4.25
C PRO A 45 -7.67 -5.83 -3.90
N GLN A 46 -6.65 -5.89 -4.76
CA GLN A 46 -5.37 -6.52 -4.43
C GLN A 46 -4.61 -5.57 -3.50
N LEU A 47 -4.38 -6.02 -2.28
CA LEU A 47 -3.60 -5.26 -1.31
C LEU A 47 -2.11 -5.45 -1.57
N ALA A 48 -1.34 -4.38 -1.40
CA ALA A 48 0.10 -4.41 -1.54
C ALA A 48 0.75 -3.47 -0.52
N ALA A 49 1.89 -3.87 0.00
CA ALA A 49 2.67 -3.08 0.94
C ALA A 49 4.14 -3.49 0.90
N LEU A 50 5.02 -2.63 1.42
CA LEU A 50 6.42 -3.01 1.60
C LEU A 50 6.54 -4.17 2.58
N ILE A 51 5.78 -4.11 3.68
CA ILE A 51 5.78 -5.09 4.75
C ILE A 51 4.34 -5.39 5.16
N ASP A 52 4.05 -6.66 5.40
CA ASP A 52 2.79 -7.12 5.99
C ASP A 52 3.07 -7.95 7.23
N ALA A 53 2.67 -7.46 8.38
CA ALA A 53 2.70 -8.17 9.65
C ALA A 53 1.30 -8.29 10.28
N GLU A 54 0.24 -7.98 9.51
CA GLU A 54 -1.14 -7.95 9.99
C GLU A 54 -2.03 -9.05 9.42
N SER A 55 -1.79 -9.51 8.18
CA SER A 55 -2.69 -10.47 7.52
C SER A 55 -2.74 -11.83 8.22
N CYS A 56 -1.67 -12.20 8.93
CA CYS A 56 -1.61 -13.44 9.72
C CYS A 56 -2.03 -13.25 11.18
N ARG A 57 -2.33 -12.01 11.60
CA ARG A 57 -2.74 -11.74 12.98
C ARG A 57 -4.24 -11.93 13.15
N SER A 58 -4.62 -12.73 14.13
CA SER A 58 -6.03 -12.94 14.48
C SER A 58 -6.68 -11.64 14.96
N GLY A 59 -7.88 -11.35 14.44
CA GLY A 59 -8.61 -10.14 14.79
C GLY A 59 -8.22 -8.90 13.99
N SER A 60 -7.19 -8.97 13.12
CA SER A 60 -6.87 -7.88 12.20
C SER A 60 -7.92 -7.81 11.08
N TRP A 61 -8.19 -6.59 10.57
CA TRP A 61 -9.04 -6.42 9.41
C TRP A 61 -8.46 -7.06 8.14
N LEU A 62 -7.15 -7.31 8.14
CA LEU A 62 -6.43 -7.98 7.06
C LEU A 62 -6.40 -9.50 7.21
N GLN A 63 -6.95 -10.05 8.27
CA GLN A 63 -6.89 -11.49 8.52
C GLN A 63 -7.43 -12.29 7.33
N GLY A 64 -6.61 -13.20 6.81
CA GLY A 64 -6.97 -14.02 5.67
C GLY A 64 -6.86 -13.33 4.31
N ARG A 65 -6.48 -12.04 4.27
CA ARG A 65 -6.27 -11.31 3.02
C ARG A 65 -4.88 -11.61 2.45
N SER A 66 -4.79 -11.67 1.13
CA SER A 66 -3.52 -11.82 0.42
C SER A 66 -2.93 -10.44 0.16
N VAL A 67 -1.71 -10.19 0.65
CA VAL A 67 -1.00 -8.91 0.48
C VAL A 67 0.28 -9.17 -0.30
N LEU A 68 0.45 -8.48 -1.44
CA LEU A 68 1.72 -8.46 -2.16
C LEU A 68 2.74 -7.65 -1.35
N THR A 69 3.92 -8.19 -1.15
CA THR A 69 4.96 -7.56 -0.36
C THR A 69 6.24 -7.33 -1.16
N SER A 70 7.10 -6.44 -0.66
CA SER A 70 8.40 -6.18 -1.25
C SER A 70 9.45 -7.19 -0.76
N PRO A 71 10.65 -7.21 -1.37
CA PRO A 71 11.76 -8.06 -0.89
C PRO A 71 12.16 -7.81 0.57
N ILE A 72 11.86 -6.63 1.13
CA ILE A 72 12.16 -6.31 2.54
C ILE A 72 11.40 -7.22 3.50
N GLN A 73 10.26 -7.77 3.10
CA GLN A 73 9.47 -8.70 3.91
C GLN A 73 10.32 -9.89 4.39
N GLY A 74 11.25 -10.37 3.58
CA GLY A 74 12.11 -11.50 3.90
C GLY A 74 13.43 -11.15 4.57
N LEU A 75 13.73 -9.85 4.79
CA LEU A 75 14.98 -9.44 5.40
C LEU A 75 14.92 -9.56 6.94
N PRO A 76 16.08 -9.73 7.62
CA PRO A 76 16.13 -9.75 9.08
C PRO A 76 15.47 -8.50 9.67
N TRP A 77 14.53 -8.72 10.60
CA TRP A 77 13.76 -7.66 11.24
C TRP A 77 12.97 -6.75 10.30
N GLY A 78 12.79 -7.13 9.04
CA GLY A 78 12.00 -6.35 8.09
C GLY A 78 10.59 -6.06 8.60
N ARG A 79 9.95 -7.04 9.23
CA ARG A 79 8.58 -6.91 9.78
C ARG A 79 8.50 -6.06 11.05
N SER A 80 9.56 -6.03 11.86
CA SER A 80 9.55 -5.36 13.16
C SER A 80 10.29 -4.03 13.18
N HIS A 81 11.28 -3.88 12.31
CA HIS A 81 12.17 -2.72 12.26
C HIS A 81 12.34 -2.20 10.84
N VAL A 82 11.23 -2.07 10.09
CA VAL A 82 11.23 -1.64 8.68
C VAL A 82 11.93 -0.28 8.50
N GLN A 83 11.87 0.57 9.51
CA GLN A 83 12.47 1.91 9.47
C GLN A 83 14.00 1.86 9.32
N GLN A 84 14.65 0.77 9.73
CA GLN A 84 16.10 0.59 9.54
C GLN A 84 16.48 0.42 8.07
N TYR A 85 15.50 0.09 7.21
CA TYR A 85 15.71 -0.09 5.78
C TYR A 85 15.28 1.13 4.95
N LEU A 86 15.08 2.30 5.59
CA LEU A 86 14.62 3.52 4.92
C LEU A 86 15.36 3.85 3.62
N PRO A 87 16.70 3.75 3.53
CA PRO A 87 17.42 4.04 2.28
C PRO A 87 17.05 3.10 1.12
N LEU A 88 16.55 1.89 1.43
CA LEU A 88 16.19 0.88 0.43
C LEU A 88 14.70 0.91 0.05
N LEU A 89 13.87 1.63 0.79
CA LEU A 89 12.42 1.60 0.59
C LEU A 89 11.98 2.08 -0.81
N PRO A 90 12.54 3.18 -1.36
CA PRO A 90 12.16 3.59 -2.71
C PRO A 90 12.45 2.52 -3.77
N PHE A 91 13.57 1.82 -3.63
CA PHE A 91 13.92 0.72 -4.52
C PHE A 91 13.01 -0.49 -4.31
N ALA A 92 12.71 -0.81 -3.05
CA ALA A 92 11.86 -1.96 -2.69
C ALA A 92 10.43 -1.81 -3.21
N VAL A 93 9.85 -0.61 -3.15
CA VAL A 93 8.48 -0.38 -3.61
C VAL A 93 8.36 -0.58 -5.12
N GLU A 94 9.41 -0.29 -5.88
CA GLU A 94 9.44 -0.51 -7.32
C GLU A 94 9.43 -1.99 -7.71
N GLN A 95 9.76 -2.89 -6.79
CA GLN A 95 9.76 -4.34 -7.02
C GLN A 95 8.37 -4.97 -6.88
N ILE A 96 7.37 -4.23 -6.39
CA ILE A 96 6.00 -4.73 -6.27
C ILE A 96 5.36 -4.76 -7.66
N ASP A 97 4.90 -5.94 -8.08
CA ASP A 97 4.28 -6.11 -9.40
C ASP A 97 2.77 -5.87 -9.33
N LEU A 98 2.33 -4.78 -9.91
CA LEU A 98 0.93 -4.38 -10.00
C LEU A 98 0.39 -4.46 -11.44
N GLY A 99 1.05 -5.22 -12.32
CA GLY A 99 0.75 -5.25 -13.75
C GLY A 99 -0.67 -5.69 -14.12
N ALA A 100 -1.35 -6.44 -13.24
CA ALA A 100 -2.71 -6.90 -13.50
C ALA A 100 -3.79 -5.86 -13.17
N ALA A 101 -3.45 -4.78 -12.46
CA ALA A 101 -4.42 -3.77 -12.04
C ALA A 101 -4.73 -2.77 -13.16
N GLU A 102 -5.99 -2.35 -13.23
CA GLU A 102 -6.44 -1.26 -14.12
C GLU A 102 -6.30 0.09 -13.42
N LEU A 103 -6.53 0.10 -12.10
CA LEU A 103 -6.42 1.26 -11.24
C LEU A 103 -5.50 0.90 -10.07
N VAL A 104 -4.53 1.77 -9.80
CA VAL A 104 -3.66 1.67 -8.63
C VAL A 104 -3.97 2.86 -7.72
N ILE A 105 -4.36 2.57 -6.49
CA ILE A 105 -4.57 3.58 -5.45
C ILE A 105 -3.45 3.41 -4.43
N SER A 106 -2.60 4.42 -4.26
CA SER A 106 -1.55 4.40 -3.25
C SER A 106 -1.90 5.34 -2.10
N SER A 107 -1.86 4.81 -0.89
CA SER A 107 -1.96 5.58 0.36
C SER A 107 -0.54 5.76 0.89
N SER A 108 -0.02 6.98 0.80
CA SER A 108 1.40 7.23 0.97
C SER A 108 1.70 8.31 1.99
N HIS A 109 2.59 8.01 2.91
CA HIS A 109 3.24 9.01 3.76
C HIS A 109 4.77 8.99 3.56
N LEU A 110 5.29 8.09 2.75
CA LEU A 110 6.71 7.96 2.46
C LEU A 110 6.95 7.60 0.99
N VAL A 111 6.93 6.32 0.63
CA VAL A 111 7.37 5.83 -0.68
C VAL A 111 6.30 5.09 -1.50
N ALA A 112 5.15 4.75 -0.92
CA ALA A 112 4.12 3.96 -1.63
C ALA A 112 3.66 4.60 -2.94
N LYS A 113 3.68 5.93 -3.03
CA LYS A 113 3.39 6.68 -4.27
C LYS A 113 4.40 6.40 -5.40
N GLY A 114 5.54 5.81 -5.07
CA GLY A 114 6.59 5.48 -6.05
C GLY A 114 6.45 4.10 -6.69
N VAL A 115 5.34 3.37 -6.48
CA VAL A 115 5.10 2.11 -7.19
C VAL A 115 5.12 2.33 -8.69
N LEU A 116 5.69 1.37 -9.42
CA LEU A 116 5.74 1.45 -10.87
C LEU A 116 4.40 1.08 -11.47
N THR A 117 3.93 1.90 -12.41
CA THR A 117 2.70 1.67 -13.16
C THR A 117 2.99 1.74 -14.65
N GLY A 118 2.22 0.97 -15.42
CA GLY A 118 2.31 1.00 -16.88
C GLY A 118 1.44 2.10 -17.49
N PRO A 119 1.60 2.36 -18.80
CA PRO A 119 0.87 3.44 -19.49
C PRO A 119 -0.64 3.22 -19.55
N GLU A 120 -1.09 1.99 -19.41
CA GLU A 120 -2.52 1.64 -19.43
C GLU A 120 -3.16 1.62 -18.04
N GLN A 121 -2.39 1.95 -17.00
CA GLN A 121 -2.86 1.97 -15.61
C GLN A 121 -3.09 3.40 -15.14
N LEU A 122 -4.23 3.64 -14.50
CA LEU A 122 -4.46 4.88 -13.78
C LEU A 122 -3.88 4.76 -12.37
N HIS A 123 -3.10 5.72 -11.95
CA HIS A 123 -2.54 5.78 -10.59
C HIS A 123 -3.11 7.00 -9.86
N ILE A 124 -3.79 6.76 -8.75
CA ILE A 124 -4.29 7.80 -7.85
C ILE A 124 -3.52 7.67 -6.53
N SER A 125 -2.91 8.75 -6.09
CA SER A 125 -2.15 8.75 -4.84
C SER A 125 -2.81 9.63 -3.79
N TYR A 126 -3.13 9.03 -2.64
CA TYR A 126 -3.55 9.76 -1.45
C TYR A 126 -2.30 10.01 -0.59
N VAL A 127 -1.80 11.23 -0.62
CA VAL A 127 -0.60 11.62 0.10
C VAL A 127 -1.00 12.25 1.44
N HIS A 128 -0.71 11.54 2.54
CA HIS A 128 -1.09 11.99 3.89
C HIS A 128 -0.26 13.17 4.36
N THR A 129 1.07 13.10 4.11
CA THR A 129 2.00 14.16 4.46
C THR A 129 3.18 14.13 3.48
N PRO A 130 3.92 15.25 3.30
CA PRO A 130 5.24 15.18 2.69
C PRO A 130 6.14 14.19 3.47
N VAL A 131 7.25 13.78 2.87
CA VAL A 131 8.17 12.82 3.52
C VAL A 131 8.71 13.42 4.81
N ARG A 132 8.11 13.05 5.94
CA ARG A 132 8.41 13.64 7.26
C ARG A 132 9.83 13.37 7.71
N TYR A 133 10.36 12.19 7.36
CA TYR A 133 11.73 11.81 7.69
C TYR A 133 12.77 12.74 7.06
N ALA A 134 12.45 13.31 5.90
CA ALA A 134 13.34 14.24 5.21
C ALA A 134 13.18 15.71 5.69
N TRP A 135 12.02 16.08 6.22
CA TRP A 135 11.71 17.46 6.56
C TRP A 135 11.66 17.70 8.07
N ASP A 136 10.79 16.98 8.76
CA ASP A 136 10.49 17.27 10.17
C ASP A 136 11.24 16.35 11.14
N GLN A 137 11.58 15.14 10.73
CA GLN A 137 12.07 14.10 11.62
C GLN A 137 13.41 13.50 11.17
N MET A 138 14.17 14.24 10.36
CA MET A 138 15.46 13.75 9.86
C MET A 138 16.46 13.44 10.98
N HIS A 139 16.31 14.05 12.14
CA HIS A 139 17.17 13.81 13.30
C HIS A 139 16.70 12.67 14.21
N ALA A 140 15.52 12.10 13.93
CA ALA A 140 14.96 11.01 14.74
C ALA A 140 15.34 9.61 14.21
N TYR A 141 16.01 9.55 13.04
CA TYR A 141 16.31 8.31 12.34
C TYR A 141 17.77 8.19 11.91
#